data_1497c3444a10fc5c5932dc68d1fd9677
#
_entry.id   1497c3444a10fc5c5932dc68d1fd9677
#
_cell.length_a   1.000
_cell.length_b   1.000
_cell.length_c   1.000
_cell.angle_alpha   90.00
_cell.angle_beta   90.00
_cell.angle_gamma   90.00
#
_symmetry.space_group_name_H-M   'P 1'
#
loop_
_entity.id
_entity.type
_entity.pdbx_description
1 polymer ?
#
loop_
_entity_poly.entity_id
_entity_poly.type
_entity_poly.pdbx_seq_one_letter_code
_entity_poly.pdbx_strand_id
1 'polypeptide(L)'
;PPARVLRWCCSVHKSAPQTRKLREITGKNNYVGLDFVGVRKHESTARSEYEYENFGKKQKGQYSHNSILDWTSAEIWLYLYMYNLPINKAYKKGNSRAGCLFCPMGGGKGDYIQRKSYPEEIQMYIDMIKEMNARNKGDETALTTYITNGGWNARKNGRDLTINEKHYEETVKGGNLIITITNAKTDWLEWIKTLGEVPFEYQYEEIRGGYRITAPAYISKKYPKETKKFKQVFKKAAYCVGCRVCETNCRNGCISFANGLNI
;
A
#
# COMPACT_ATOMS: atom_id res chain seq x y z
N PRO A 1 -8.31 4.37 -3.37
CA PRO A 1 -7.30 5.45 -3.46
C PRO A 1 -6.44 5.55 -2.20
N PRO A 2 -5.14 5.92 -2.30
CA PRO A 2 -4.26 6.06 -1.15
C PRO A 2 -4.65 7.24 -0.25
N ALA A 3 -4.25 7.15 1.02
CA ALA A 3 -4.45 8.22 1.99
C ALA A 3 -3.18 8.42 2.84
N ARG A 4 -3.08 9.52 3.61
CA ARG A 4 -1.86 9.88 4.36
C ARG A 4 -1.40 8.80 5.33
N VAL A 5 -2.32 8.16 6.05
CA VAL A 5 -2.02 7.03 6.95
C VAL A 5 -2.04 5.66 6.28
N LEU A 6 -2.62 5.54 5.09
CA LEU A 6 -2.74 4.28 4.34
C LEU A 6 -1.98 4.38 3.01
N ARG A 7 -0.67 4.51 3.08
CA ARG A 7 0.23 4.66 1.92
C ARG A 7 0.62 3.31 1.29
N TRP A 8 -0.36 2.43 1.11
CA TRP A 8 -0.14 1.14 0.45
C TRP A 8 0.46 1.29 -0.97
N CYS A 9 0.20 2.41 -1.64
CA CYS A 9 0.70 2.70 -2.97
C CYS A 9 2.24 2.70 -3.05
N CYS A 10 2.95 3.10 -1.99
CA CYS A 10 4.41 3.04 -1.96
C CYS A 10 4.92 1.59 -1.99
N SER A 11 4.25 0.69 -1.26
CA SER A 11 4.61 -0.73 -1.26
C SER A 11 4.25 -1.41 -2.59
N VAL A 12 3.06 -1.11 -3.13
CA VAL A 12 2.54 -1.74 -4.35
C VAL A 12 3.27 -1.26 -5.62
N HIS A 13 3.48 0.06 -5.76
CA HIS A 13 3.97 0.64 -7.01
C HIS A 13 5.46 1.03 -7.01
N LYS A 14 6.13 0.92 -5.86
CA LYS A 14 7.58 1.20 -5.75
C LYS A 14 8.35 0.00 -5.24
N SER A 15 8.12 -0.39 -3.97
CA SER A 15 8.95 -1.41 -3.34
C SER A 15 8.76 -2.81 -3.92
N ALA A 16 7.52 -3.25 -4.19
CA ALA A 16 7.29 -4.58 -4.72
C ALA A 16 7.86 -4.77 -6.15
N PRO A 17 7.63 -3.87 -7.11
CA PRO A 17 8.24 -3.98 -8.44
C PRO A 17 9.77 -3.97 -8.40
N GLN A 18 10.38 -3.11 -7.58
CA GLN A 18 11.82 -3.04 -7.40
C GLN A 18 12.37 -4.36 -6.85
N THR A 19 11.79 -4.87 -5.77
CA THR A 19 12.21 -6.15 -5.18
C THR A 19 12.10 -7.31 -6.18
N ARG A 20 11.01 -7.39 -6.91
CA ARG A 20 10.82 -8.43 -7.94
C ARG A 20 11.90 -8.36 -9.00
N LYS A 21 12.19 -7.14 -9.50
CA LYS A 21 13.22 -6.96 -10.52
C LYS A 21 14.61 -7.33 -9.99
N LEU A 22 14.93 -6.97 -8.76
CA LEU A 22 16.21 -7.34 -8.14
C LEU A 22 16.34 -8.86 -7.91
N ARG A 23 15.25 -9.54 -7.53
CA ARG A 23 15.23 -11.01 -7.44
C ARG A 23 15.43 -11.69 -8.79
N GLU A 24 14.81 -11.16 -9.83
CA GLU A 24 14.99 -11.62 -11.21
C GLU A 24 16.46 -11.50 -11.64
N ILE A 25 17.07 -10.33 -11.40
CA ILE A 25 18.48 -10.06 -11.78
C ILE A 25 19.46 -10.93 -10.98
N THR A 26 19.21 -11.10 -9.69
CA THR A 26 20.14 -11.80 -8.78
C THR A 26 19.89 -13.32 -8.70
N GLY A 27 18.73 -13.79 -9.16
CA GLY A 27 18.30 -15.18 -8.98
C GLY A 27 18.03 -15.58 -7.51
N LYS A 28 17.95 -14.59 -6.59
CA LYS A 28 17.86 -14.86 -5.13
C LYS A 28 16.66 -14.17 -4.50
N ASN A 29 15.85 -14.90 -3.72
CA ASN A 29 14.75 -14.33 -2.96
C ASN A 29 15.22 -13.47 -1.76
N ASN A 30 16.36 -13.84 -1.17
CA ASN A 30 16.95 -13.19 -0.01
C ASN A 30 18.20 -12.36 -0.35
N TYR A 31 18.23 -11.76 -1.55
CA TYR A 31 19.37 -10.93 -1.95
C TYR A 31 19.68 -9.84 -0.91
N VAL A 32 20.95 -9.44 -0.87
CA VAL A 32 21.45 -8.27 -0.13
C VAL A 32 21.98 -7.29 -1.16
N GLY A 33 21.57 -6.05 -1.07
CA GLY A 33 21.93 -5.01 -2.02
C GLY A 33 22.23 -3.67 -1.37
N LEU A 34 22.83 -2.76 -2.14
CA LEU A 34 23.08 -1.37 -1.77
C LEU A 34 22.29 -0.46 -2.71
N ASP A 35 21.47 0.41 -2.11
CA ASP A 35 20.72 1.47 -2.80
C ASP A 35 21.38 2.82 -2.57
N PHE A 36 21.70 3.53 -3.62
CA PHE A 36 22.04 4.95 -3.55
C PHE A 36 20.74 5.77 -3.61
N VAL A 37 20.45 6.51 -2.53
CA VAL A 37 19.19 7.21 -2.38
C VAL A 37 19.39 8.71 -2.38
N GLY A 38 18.75 9.41 -3.31
CA GLY A 38 18.79 10.86 -3.44
C GLY A 38 17.91 11.57 -2.41
N VAL A 39 18.13 11.35 -1.12
CA VAL A 39 17.45 11.99 0.00
C VAL A 39 18.32 13.10 0.57
N ARG A 40 17.69 14.22 0.97
CA ARG A 40 18.38 15.35 1.60
C ARG A 40 17.71 15.75 2.91
N LYS A 41 18.50 16.19 3.90
CA LYS A 41 18.01 16.66 5.23
C LYS A 41 17.01 17.81 5.11
N HIS A 42 17.29 18.76 4.22
CA HIS A 42 16.47 19.96 4.00
C HIS A 42 15.07 19.70 3.42
N GLU A 43 14.76 18.49 3.00
CA GLU A 43 13.46 18.19 2.37
C GLU A 43 12.30 18.08 3.35
N SER A 44 12.54 17.73 4.60
CA SER A 44 11.55 17.70 5.67
C SER A 44 12.17 17.43 7.05
N THR A 45 11.50 17.82 8.13
CA THR A 45 11.91 17.55 9.51
C THR A 45 12.20 16.05 9.76
N ALA A 46 11.36 15.14 9.22
CA ALA A 46 11.61 13.71 9.35
C ALA A 46 12.87 13.22 8.63
N ARG A 47 13.35 13.97 7.62
CA ARG A 47 14.57 13.63 6.89
C ARG A 47 15.82 14.27 7.46
N SER A 48 15.68 15.33 8.25
CA SER A 48 16.82 15.96 8.94
C SER A 48 17.49 15.01 9.95
N GLU A 49 16.75 14.02 10.42
CA GLU A 49 17.23 12.98 11.34
C GLU A 49 17.83 11.74 10.62
N TYR A 50 17.90 11.76 9.29
CA TYR A 50 18.47 10.63 8.55
C TYR A 50 19.99 10.62 8.64
N GLU A 51 20.53 9.41 8.69
CA GLU A 51 21.97 9.15 8.60
C GLU A 51 22.36 8.81 7.15
N TYR A 52 23.65 8.85 6.86
CA TYR A 52 24.18 8.48 5.54
C TYR A 52 23.86 7.04 5.18
N GLU A 53 23.87 6.16 6.15
CA GLU A 53 23.64 4.74 5.93
C GLU A 53 22.50 4.22 6.81
N ASN A 54 21.72 3.30 6.26
CA ASN A 54 20.75 2.53 7.04
C ASN A 54 20.49 1.16 6.38
N PHE A 55 20.11 0.18 7.22
CA PHE A 55 19.83 -1.18 6.78
C PHE A 55 18.39 -1.58 7.08
N GLY A 56 17.72 -2.11 6.07
CA GLY A 56 16.42 -2.76 6.22
C GLY A 56 15.23 -1.88 6.60
N LYS A 57 15.39 -0.55 6.75
CA LYS A 57 14.29 0.35 7.17
C LYS A 57 13.13 0.40 6.19
N LYS A 58 13.42 0.43 4.89
CA LYS A 58 12.39 0.47 3.84
C LYS A 58 12.14 -0.88 3.21
N GLN A 59 13.19 -1.65 3.04
CA GLN A 59 13.15 -2.93 2.36
C GLN A 59 14.13 -3.89 3.03
N LYS A 60 13.61 -5.05 3.47
CA LYS A 60 14.44 -6.05 4.15
C LYS A 60 15.56 -6.54 3.23
N GLY A 61 16.79 -6.61 3.77
CA GLY A 61 17.96 -7.08 3.04
C GLY A 61 18.66 -6.02 2.20
N GLN A 62 18.23 -4.75 2.27
CA GLN A 62 18.78 -3.68 1.47
C GLN A 62 19.48 -2.63 2.34
N TYR A 63 20.74 -2.36 2.04
CA TYR A 63 21.47 -1.19 2.53
C TYR A 63 21.07 0.03 1.70
N SER A 64 20.93 1.18 2.35
CA SER A 64 20.71 2.45 1.67
C SER A 64 21.82 3.39 2.05
N HIS A 65 22.42 4.02 1.04
CA HIS A 65 23.40 5.10 1.21
C HIS A 65 22.84 6.41 0.66
N ASN A 66 22.74 7.43 1.52
CA ASN A 66 22.18 8.74 1.21
C ASN A 66 23.30 9.70 0.78
N SER A 67 23.87 9.49 -0.43
CA SER A 67 25.09 10.14 -0.90
C SER A 67 25.03 11.67 -0.94
N ILE A 68 23.84 12.25 -1.08
CA ILE A 68 23.61 13.70 -1.18
C ILE A 68 22.85 14.26 0.03
N LEU A 69 22.98 13.60 1.19
CA LEU A 69 22.17 13.88 2.37
C LEU A 69 22.23 15.32 2.84
N ASP A 70 23.43 15.92 2.84
CA ASP A 70 23.67 17.29 3.31
C ASP A 70 23.71 18.33 2.17
N TRP A 71 23.48 17.90 0.91
CA TRP A 71 23.45 18.83 -0.21
C TRP A 71 22.25 19.75 -0.16
N THR A 72 22.49 21.03 -0.43
CA THR A 72 21.44 22.03 -0.62
C THR A 72 20.73 21.89 -1.95
N SER A 73 19.61 22.58 -2.11
CA SER A 73 18.92 22.63 -3.41
C SER A 73 19.78 23.34 -4.48
N ALA A 74 20.55 24.34 -4.09
CA ALA A 74 21.42 25.07 -5.01
C ALA A 74 22.52 24.16 -5.57
N GLU A 75 23.21 23.40 -4.72
CA GLU A 75 24.25 22.46 -5.13
C GLU A 75 23.71 21.39 -6.09
N ILE A 76 22.50 20.85 -5.83
CA ILE A 76 21.86 19.90 -6.74
C ILE A 76 21.62 20.53 -8.11
N TRP A 77 21.08 21.75 -8.18
CA TRP A 77 20.81 22.41 -9.45
C TRP A 77 22.10 22.75 -10.21
N LEU A 78 23.11 23.25 -9.51
CA LEU A 78 24.42 23.51 -10.09
C LEU A 78 25.04 22.24 -10.67
N TYR A 79 25.00 21.15 -9.93
CA TYR A 79 25.51 19.86 -10.38
C TYR A 79 24.76 19.33 -11.62
N LEU A 80 23.44 19.39 -11.62
CA LEU A 80 22.61 18.96 -12.75
C LEU A 80 22.92 19.76 -14.02
N TYR A 81 23.09 21.07 -13.91
CA TYR A 81 23.43 21.93 -15.05
C TYR A 81 24.88 21.77 -15.50
N MET A 82 25.83 21.67 -14.57
CA MET A 82 27.24 21.49 -14.86
C MET A 82 27.51 20.23 -15.69
N TYR A 83 26.82 19.14 -15.37
CA TYR A 83 26.95 17.84 -16.05
C TYR A 83 25.87 17.58 -17.11
N ASN A 84 25.07 18.58 -17.45
CA ASN A 84 23.95 18.46 -18.41
C ASN A 84 23.08 17.23 -18.18
N LEU A 85 22.73 16.95 -16.92
CA LEU A 85 21.95 15.78 -16.54
C LEU A 85 20.46 15.98 -16.85
N PRO A 86 19.72 14.90 -17.13
CA PRO A 86 18.29 14.99 -17.43
C PRO A 86 17.51 15.48 -16.21
N ILE A 87 16.73 16.53 -16.42
CA ILE A 87 15.87 17.15 -15.40
C ILE A 87 14.44 16.67 -15.59
N ASN A 88 13.81 16.18 -14.52
CA ASN A 88 12.43 15.72 -14.55
C ASN A 88 11.49 16.87 -14.98
N LYS A 89 10.57 16.55 -15.91
CA LYS A 89 9.60 17.52 -16.48
C LYS A 89 8.74 18.22 -15.43
N ALA A 90 8.49 17.59 -14.27
CA ALA A 90 7.72 18.19 -13.18
C ALA A 90 8.35 19.50 -12.67
N TYR A 91 9.68 19.59 -12.62
CA TYR A 91 10.38 20.81 -12.23
C TYR A 91 10.18 21.92 -13.27
N LYS A 92 10.22 21.58 -14.56
CA LYS A 92 9.96 22.53 -15.66
C LYS A 92 8.53 23.09 -15.65
N LYS A 93 7.59 22.36 -15.02
CA LYS A 93 6.21 22.80 -14.80
C LYS A 93 6.02 23.58 -13.49
N GLY A 94 7.10 23.87 -12.75
CA GLY A 94 7.09 24.70 -11.55
C GLY A 94 6.91 23.93 -10.24
N ASN A 95 6.94 22.59 -10.26
CA ASN A 95 6.94 21.81 -9.02
C ASN A 95 8.26 21.95 -8.28
N SER A 96 8.21 22.13 -6.98
CA SER A 96 9.39 22.15 -6.10
C SER A 96 9.95 20.73 -5.83
N ARG A 97 9.15 19.71 -6.09
CA ARG A 97 9.50 18.28 -5.94
C ARG A 97 8.82 17.44 -7.02
N ALA A 98 9.59 16.56 -7.64
CA ALA A 98 9.02 15.49 -8.42
C ALA A 98 8.42 14.42 -7.49
N GLY A 99 7.21 13.97 -7.78
CA GLY A 99 6.48 12.97 -7.00
C GLY A 99 5.38 12.30 -7.79
N CYS A 100 4.66 11.40 -7.12
CA CYS A 100 3.48 10.78 -7.72
C CYS A 100 2.36 11.81 -7.89
N LEU A 101 1.66 11.77 -9.02
CA LEU A 101 0.58 12.70 -9.36
C LEU A 101 -0.53 12.72 -8.29
N PHE A 102 -0.89 11.56 -7.74
CA PHE A 102 -1.94 11.38 -6.73
C PHE A 102 -1.37 11.12 -5.33
N CYS A 103 -0.24 11.74 -4.99
CA CYS A 103 0.40 11.51 -3.70
C CYS A 103 -0.38 12.19 -2.57
N PRO A 104 -0.93 11.44 -1.58
CA PRO A 104 -1.67 12.05 -0.47
C PRO A 104 -0.79 12.88 0.49
N MET A 105 0.52 12.86 0.28
CA MET A 105 1.50 13.70 0.98
C MET A 105 1.81 14.99 0.22
N GLY A 106 1.21 15.19 -0.96
CA GLY A 106 1.21 16.46 -1.65
C GLY A 106 0.38 17.50 -0.90
N GLY A 107 0.31 18.70 -1.42
CA GLY A 107 -0.54 19.76 -0.87
C GLY A 107 -0.23 21.14 -1.46
N GLY A 108 -1.19 22.05 -1.31
CA GLY A 108 -1.05 23.46 -1.62
C GLY A 108 -0.62 23.74 -3.06
N LYS A 109 0.49 24.44 -3.22
CA LYS A 109 1.02 24.84 -4.54
C LYS A 109 1.25 23.64 -5.47
N GLY A 110 1.73 22.51 -4.94
CA GLY A 110 1.99 21.32 -5.74
C GLY A 110 0.71 20.75 -6.35
N ASP A 111 -0.36 20.66 -5.57
CA ASP A 111 -1.67 20.16 -6.04
C ASP A 111 -2.25 21.09 -7.12
N TYR A 112 -2.14 22.40 -6.95
CA TYR A 112 -2.57 23.38 -7.96
C TYR A 112 -1.82 23.19 -9.29
N ILE A 113 -0.49 23.09 -9.23
CA ILE A 113 0.35 22.89 -10.43
C ILE A 113 0.01 21.58 -11.13
N GLN A 114 -0.22 20.50 -10.37
CA GLN A 114 -0.59 19.20 -10.92
C GLN A 114 -1.94 19.26 -11.63
N ARG A 115 -2.96 19.87 -11.04
CA ARG A 115 -4.28 20.07 -11.68
C ARG A 115 -4.20 20.85 -12.97
N LYS A 116 -3.34 21.87 -13.04
CA LYS A 116 -3.12 22.66 -14.26
C LYS A 116 -2.31 21.92 -15.32
N SER A 117 -1.38 21.07 -14.90
CA SER A 117 -0.44 20.39 -15.81
C SER A 117 -0.95 19.05 -16.34
N TYR A 118 -1.90 18.43 -15.62
CA TYR A 118 -2.44 17.09 -15.88
C TYR A 118 -3.94 17.05 -15.57
N PRO A 119 -4.74 17.90 -16.28
CA PRO A 119 -6.15 18.08 -15.94
C PRO A 119 -6.99 16.81 -16.14
N GLU A 120 -6.74 16.05 -17.19
CA GLU A 120 -7.50 14.84 -17.51
C GLU A 120 -7.28 13.73 -16.50
N GLU A 121 -6.02 13.43 -16.19
CA GLU A 121 -5.66 12.38 -15.21
C GLU A 121 -6.13 12.74 -13.80
N ILE A 122 -6.04 14.01 -13.43
CA ILE A 122 -6.55 14.50 -12.14
C ILE A 122 -8.06 14.43 -12.10
N GLN A 123 -8.77 14.80 -13.18
CA GLN A 123 -10.22 14.73 -13.23
C GLN A 123 -10.72 13.30 -13.10
N MET A 124 -10.13 12.36 -13.84
CA MET A 124 -10.45 10.93 -13.71
C MET A 124 -10.30 10.44 -12.26
N TYR A 125 -9.25 10.88 -11.56
CA TYR A 125 -9.03 10.51 -10.16
C TYR A 125 -10.03 11.16 -9.21
N ILE A 126 -10.41 12.42 -9.47
CA ILE A 126 -11.47 13.14 -8.73
C ILE A 126 -12.81 12.42 -8.89
N ASP A 127 -13.15 12.00 -10.09
CA ASP A 127 -14.42 11.32 -10.37
C ASP A 127 -14.49 9.97 -9.63
N MET A 128 -13.40 9.22 -9.61
CA MET A 128 -13.29 8.01 -8.78
C MET A 128 -13.50 8.32 -7.28
N ILE A 129 -12.93 9.41 -6.76
CA ILE A 129 -13.12 9.80 -5.35
C ILE A 129 -14.56 10.20 -5.09
N LYS A 130 -15.21 10.90 -6.02
CA LYS A 130 -16.63 11.29 -5.92
C LYS A 130 -17.51 10.06 -5.85
N GLU A 131 -17.34 9.13 -6.78
CA GLU A 131 -18.11 7.89 -6.84
C GLU A 131 -17.98 7.06 -5.55
N MET A 132 -16.77 6.96 -5.00
CA MET A 132 -16.48 6.17 -3.81
C MET A 132 -16.74 6.90 -2.49
N ASN A 133 -17.08 8.19 -2.48
CA ASN A 133 -17.25 8.97 -1.26
C ASN A 133 -18.56 8.64 -0.54
N ALA A 134 -18.46 7.94 0.58
CA ALA A 134 -19.60 7.55 1.38
C ALA A 134 -20.16 8.68 2.24
N ARG A 135 -19.29 9.60 2.65
CA ARG A 135 -19.64 10.63 3.63
C ARG A 135 -20.58 11.69 3.06
N ASN A 136 -20.41 12.04 1.80
CA ASN A 136 -21.15 13.08 1.10
C ASN A 136 -22.05 12.51 -0.01
N LYS A 137 -22.41 11.25 0.09
CA LYS A 137 -23.26 10.58 -0.92
C LYS A 137 -24.63 11.25 -0.98
N GLY A 138 -25.00 11.71 -2.16
CA GLY A 138 -26.29 12.40 -2.39
C GLY A 138 -26.27 13.92 -2.13
N ASP A 139 -25.17 14.48 -1.65
CA ASP A 139 -25.00 15.93 -1.48
C ASP A 139 -23.87 16.44 -2.39
N GLU A 140 -24.24 16.91 -3.55
CA GLU A 140 -23.28 17.38 -4.58
C GLU A 140 -22.53 18.64 -4.12
N THR A 141 -23.17 19.51 -3.33
CA THR A 141 -22.54 20.73 -2.80
C THR A 141 -21.46 20.39 -1.77
N ALA A 142 -21.79 19.52 -0.82
CA ALA A 142 -20.81 19.04 0.17
C ALA A 142 -19.67 18.27 -0.48
N LEU A 143 -19.95 17.47 -1.51
CA LEU A 143 -18.96 16.71 -2.25
C LEU A 143 -18.02 17.66 -3.02
N THR A 144 -18.55 18.67 -3.69
CA THR A 144 -17.75 19.67 -4.40
C THR A 144 -16.87 20.47 -3.43
N THR A 145 -17.40 20.86 -2.28
CA THR A 145 -16.66 21.55 -1.21
C THR A 145 -15.52 20.64 -0.68
N TYR A 146 -15.80 19.35 -0.43
CA TYR A 146 -14.80 18.39 -0.01
C TYR A 146 -13.64 18.26 -1.03
N ILE A 147 -13.97 18.17 -2.32
CA ILE A 147 -12.98 18.09 -3.40
C ILE A 147 -12.17 19.39 -3.50
N THR A 148 -12.82 20.54 -3.46
CA THR A 148 -12.20 21.86 -3.56
C THR A 148 -11.20 22.09 -2.42
N ASN A 149 -11.53 21.62 -1.22
CA ASN A 149 -10.68 21.67 -0.05
C ASN A 149 -9.56 20.60 -0.03
N GLY A 150 -9.27 19.99 -1.16
CA GLY A 150 -8.18 19.03 -1.34
C GLY A 150 -8.50 17.60 -0.89
N GLY A 151 -9.76 17.26 -0.66
CA GLY A 151 -10.20 15.93 -0.27
C GLY A 151 -9.89 14.84 -1.30
N TRP A 152 -9.74 15.21 -2.54
CA TRP A 152 -9.32 14.31 -3.62
C TRP A 152 -7.89 13.76 -3.43
N ASN A 153 -7.01 14.50 -2.76
CA ASN A 153 -5.59 14.14 -2.60
C ASN A 153 -5.16 14.07 -1.12
N ALA A 154 -5.41 15.11 -0.34
CA ALA A 154 -4.93 15.25 1.04
C ALA A 154 -5.72 14.43 2.08
N ARG A 155 -6.27 13.28 1.70
CA ARG A 155 -7.08 12.44 2.58
C ARG A 155 -6.26 11.86 3.73
N LYS A 156 -6.77 11.95 4.95
CA LYS A 156 -6.07 11.47 6.15
C LYS A 156 -6.05 9.94 6.20
N ASN A 157 -7.20 9.31 5.98
CA ASN A 157 -7.37 7.86 5.96
C ASN A 157 -8.42 7.48 4.90
N GLY A 158 -8.69 6.21 4.70
CA GLY A 158 -9.66 5.73 3.69
C GLY A 158 -11.09 5.57 4.20
N ARG A 159 -11.45 6.06 5.39
CA ARG A 159 -12.76 5.86 6.00
C ARG A 159 -13.89 6.67 5.34
N ASP A 160 -13.54 7.63 4.53
CA ASP A 160 -14.45 8.45 3.72
C ASP A 160 -14.93 7.73 2.45
N LEU A 161 -14.34 6.59 2.11
CA LEU A 161 -14.70 5.82 0.94
C LEU A 161 -15.50 4.56 1.32
N THR A 162 -16.45 4.18 0.47
CA THR A 162 -17.20 2.92 0.57
C THR A 162 -16.45 1.78 -0.11
N ILE A 163 -16.60 0.58 0.43
CA ILE A 163 -16.34 -0.67 -0.27
C ILE A 163 -17.70 -1.18 -0.74
N ASN A 164 -17.94 -1.18 -2.04
CA ASN A 164 -19.24 -1.53 -2.62
C ASN A 164 -19.56 -3.03 -2.54
N GLU A 165 -18.53 -3.88 -2.48
CA GLU A 165 -18.69 -5.33 -2.42
C GLU A 165 -18.14 -5.88 -1.10
N LYS A 166 -18.97 -6.59 -0.37
CA LYS A 166 -18.59 -7.30 0.85
C LYS A 166 -18.35 -8.77 0.50
N HIS A 167 -17.09 -9.16 0.48
CA HIS A 167 -16.66 -10.54 0.26
C HIS A 167 -16.25 -11.27 1.54
N TYR A 168 -16.31 -10.60 2.69
CA TYR A 168 -15.98 -11.13 4.00
C TYR A 168 -16.97 -10.60 5.03
N GLU A 169 -17.57 -11.52 5.78
CA GLU A 169 -18.40 -11.20 6.92
C GLU A 169 -17.98 -12.04 8.13
N GLU A 170 -18.13 -11.49 9.33
CA GLU A 170 -17.93 -12.22 10.57
C GLU A 170 -19.08 -11.97 11.54
N THR A 171 -19.57 -13.03 12.13
CA THR A 171 -20.64 -13.00 13.14
C THR A 171 -20.29 -13.93 14.31
N VAL A 172 -20.88 -13.67 15.45
CA VAL A 172 -20.83 -14.60 16.60
C VAL A 172 -22.26 -15.05 16.89
N LYS A 173 -22.51 -16.35 16.76
CA LYS A 173 -23.83 -16.95 16.98
C LYS A 173 -23.69 -18.33 17.63
N GLY A 174 -24.52 -18.61 18.64
CA GLY A 174 -24.53 -19.92 19.29
C GLY A 174 -23.19 -20.34 19.90
N GLY A 175 -22.41 -19.39 20.45
CA GLY A 175 -21.06 -19.67 20.98
C GLY A 175 -19.98 -19.89 19.96
N ASN A 176 -20.25 -19.67 18.66
CA ASN A 176 -19.30 -19.84 17.57
C ASN A 176 -19.01 -18.52 16.88
N LEU A 177 -17.75 -18.33 16.47
CA LEU A 177 -17.31 -17.35 15.51
C LEU A 177 -17.54 -17.95 14.11
N ILE A 178 -18.35 -17.31 13.32
CA ILE A 178 -18.68 -17.70 11.94
C ILE A 178 -18.07 -16.67 11.02
N ILE A 179 -17.23 -17.11 10.09
CA ILE A 179 -16.64 -16.28 9.03
C ILE A 179 -17.19 -16.77 7.69
N THR A 180 -17.79 -15.88 6.93
CA THR A 180 -18.27 -16.17 5.58
C THR A 180 -17.44 -15.40 4.58
N ILE A 181 -16.91 -16.10 3.57
CA ILE A 181 -16.21 -15.50 2.43
C ILE A 181 -16.95 -15.86 1.15
N THR A 182 -17.14 -14.88 0.27
CA THR A 182 -17.81 -15.06 -1.03
C THR A 182 -16.93 -14.51 -2.14
N ASN A 183 -16.96 -15.13 -3.33
CA ASN A 183 -16.19 -14.70 -4.48
C ASN A 183 -14.70 -14.44 -4.15
N ALA A 184 -14.07 -15.36 -3.41
CA ALA A 184 -12.68 -15.25 -3.01
C ALA A 184 -11.78 -15.08 -4.24
N LYS A 185 -10.88 -14.10 -4.19
CA LYS A 185 -9.95 -13.76 -5.29
C LYS A 185 -8.74 -14.68 -5.33
N THR A 186 -8.44 -15.34 -4.20
CA THR A 186 -7.35 -16.33 -4.06
C THR A 186 -7.78 -17.44 -3.12
N ASP A 187 -7.12 -18.59 -3.21
CA ASP A 187 -7.41 -19.73 -2.34
C ASP A 187 -7.02 -19.44 -0.89
N TRP A 188 -7.98 -19.55 0.02
CA TRP A 188 -7.74 -19.38 1.44
C TRP A 188 -7.03 -20.61 2.05
N LEU A 189 -7.15 -21.81 1.44
CA LEU A 189 -6.42 -23.00 1.85
C LEU A 189 -4.91 -22.83 1.67
N GLU A 190 -4.49 -22.05 0.69
CA GLU A 190 -3.09 -21.65 0.57
C GLU A 190 -2.71 -20.65 1.67
N TRP A 191 -3.53 -19.63 1.89
CA TRP A 191 -3.22 -18.63 2.92
C TRP A 191 -3.16 -19.19 4.35
N ILE A 192 -3.95 -20.23 4.69
CA ILE A 192 -3.96 -20.80 6.03
C ILE A 192 -2.61 -21.43 6.39
N LYS A 193 -1.85 -21.94 5.42
CA LYS A 193 -0.52 -22.50 5.61
C LYS A 193 0.45 -21.50 6.24
N THR A 194 0.24 -20.17 6.04
CA THR A 194 1.06 -19.12 6.65
C THR A 194 0.96 -19.06 8.18
N LEU A 195 -0.03 -19.70 8.77
CA LEU A 195 -0.24 -19.72 10.21
C LEU A 195 0.53 -20.84 10.92
N GLY A 196 0.87 -21.91 10.17
CA GLY A 196 1.29 -23.17 10.77
C GLY A 196 0.15 -23.80 11.57
N GLU A 197 0.45 -24.41 12.71
CA GLU A 197 -0.56 -24.94 13.62
C GLU A 197 -1.25 -23.81 14.38
N VAL A 198 -2.57 -23.88 14.43
CA VAL A 198 -3.37 -22.97 15.27
C VAL A 198 -3.82 -23.70 16.54
N PRO A 199 -3.86 -23.04 17.72
CA PRO A 199 -4.14 -23.66 19.01
C PRO A 199 -5.64 -23.88 19.27
N PHE A 200 -6.46 -24.02 18.22
CA PHE A 200 -7.90 -24.24 18.27
C PHE A 200 -8.39 -24.97 17.03
N GLU A 201 -9.47 -25.69 17.18
CA GLU A 201 -10.14 -26.36 16.07
C GLU A 201 -11.07 -25.41 15.33
N TYR A 202 -11.22 -25.63 14.04
CA TYR A 202 -12.17 -24.99 13.19
C TYR A 202 -12.67 -25.95 12.11
N GLN A 203 -13.88 -25.69 11.62
CA GLN A 203 -14.50 -26.45 10.54
C GLN A 203 -14.86 -25.49 9.41
N TYR A 204 -14.98 -26.01 8.21
CA TYR A 204 -15.46 -25.24 7.08
C TYR A 204 -16.39 -26.06 6.21
N GLU A 205 -17.29 -25.38 5.54
CA GLU A 205 -18.18 -25.94 4.55
C GLU A 205 -18.24 -25.06 3.31
N GLU A 206 -18.41 -25.66 2.16
CA GLU A 206 -18.68 -24.94 0.93
C GLU A 206 -20.12 -24.46 0.93
N ILE A 207 -20.31 -23.20 0.52
CA ILE A 207 -21.63 -22.58 0.33
C ILE A 207 -21.70 -22.03 -1.10
N ARG A 208 -22.89 -21.65 -1.55
CA ARG A 208 -23.05 -21.06 -2.87
C ARG A 208 -22.16 -19.83 -3.06
N GLY A 209 -21.14 -19.97 -3.89
CA GLY A 209 -20.20 -18.90 -4.23
C GLY A 209 -19.15 -18.60 -3.17
N GLY A 210 -18.86 -19.52 -2.24
CA GLY A 210 -17.83 -19.29 -1.23
C GLY A 210 -17.74 -20.35 -0.15
N TYR A 211 -17.31 -19.94 1.03
CA TYR A 211 -17.06 -20.81 2.19
C TYR A 211 -17.59 -20.20 3.47
N ARG A 212 -18.06 -21.06 4.36
CA ARG A 212 -18.37 -20.72 5.75
C ARG A 212 -17.40 -21.44 6.67
N ILE A 213 -16.70 -20.69 7.51
CA ILE A 213 -15.73 -21.18 8.46
C ILE A 213 -16.27 -20.96 9.87
N THR A 214 -16.28 -22.01 10.70
CA THR A 214 -16.82 -21.99 12.05
C THR A 214 -15.73 -22.38 13.04
N ALA A 215 -15.53 -21.55 14.06
CA ALA A 215 -14.61 -21.79 15.17
C ALA A 215 -15.27 -21.37 16.49
N PRO A 216 -14.88 -21.93 17.65
CA PRO A 216 -15.45 -21.54 18.94
C PRO A 216 -15.22 -20.05 19.23
N ALA A 217 -16.23 -19.31 19.68
CA ALA A 217 -16.12 -17.87 19.93
C ALA A 217 -15.11 -17.49 21.01
N TYR A 218 -14.85 -18.41 21.97
CA TYR A 218 -13.90 -18.18 23.06
C TYR A 218 -12.46 -17.94 22.58
N ILE A 219 -12.09 -18.39 21.37
CA ILE A 219 -10.75 -18.21 20.81
C ILE A 219 -10.35 -16.73 20.74
N SER A 220 -11.31 -15.83 20.51
CA SER A 220 -11.05 -14.39 20.43
C SER A 220 -10.54 -13.82 21.76
N LYS A 221 -10.92 -14.42 22.89
CA LYS A 221 -10.45 -14.03 24.23
C LYS A 221 -9.20 -14.81 24.63
N LYS A 222 -9.19 -16.13 24.41
CA LYS A 222 -8.10 -17.02 24.82
C LYS A 222 -6.85 -16.89 23.95
N TYR A 223 -7.01 -16.69 22.64
CA TYR A 223 -5.95 -16.62 21.63
C TYR A 223 -6.09 -15.38 20.72
N PRO A 224 -6.02 -14.15 21.25
CA PRO A 224 -6.36 -12.94 20.49
C PRO A 224 -5.42 -12.67 19.30
N LYS A 225 -4.14 -13.00 19.43
CA LYS A 225 -3.14 -12.80 18.37
C LYS A 225 -3.34 -13.80 17.23
N GLU A 226 -3.53 -15.06 17.54
CA GLU A 226 -3.75 -16.17 16.61
C GLU A 226 -5.09 -15.99 15.90
N THR A 227 -6.15 -15.66 16.64
CA THR A 227 -7.48 -15.35 16.06
C THR A 227 -7.42 -14.16 15.10
N LYS A 228 -6.64 -13.12 15.43
CA LYS A 228 -6.45 -11.99 14.52
C LYS A 228 -5.79 -12.43 13.21
N LYS A 229 -4.73 -13.23 13.28
CA LYS A 229 -4.05 -13.79 12.10
C LYS A 229 -5.01 -14.71 11.30
N PHE A 230 -5.74 -15.58 11.99
CA PHE A 230 -6.74 -16.47 11.41
C PHE A 230 -7.78 -15.70 10.59
N LYS A 231 -8.39 -14.66 11.16
CA LYS A 231 -9.31 -13.78 10.43
C LYS A 231 -8.65 -13.07 9.22
N GLN A 232 -7.37 -12.73 9.32
CA GLN A 232 -6.64 -12.09 8.23
C GLN A 232 -6.42 -13.00 7.02
N VAL A 233 -6.33 -14.32 7.19
CA VAL A 233 -6.27 -15.29 6.10
C VAL A 233 -7.47 -15.13 5.17
N PHE A 234 -8.65 -15.15 5.73
CA PHE A 234 -9.89 -15.06 4.95
C PHE A 234 -10.10 -13.67 4.33
N LYS A 235 -9.71 -12.60 5.04
CA LYS A 235 -9.71 -11.24 4.47
C LYS A 235 -8.75 -11.13 3.29
N LYS A 236 -7.56 -11.74 3.37
CA LYS A 236 -6.63 -11.77 2.25
C LYS A 236 -7.20 -12.52 1.06
N ALA A 237 -7.80 -13.69 1.28
CA ALA A 237 -8.41 -14.47 0.21
C ALA A 237 -9.55 -13.70 -0.46
N ALA A 238 -10.42 -13.06 0.32
CA ALA A 238 -11.57 -12.31 -0.17
C ALA A 238 -11.19 -11.05 -0.97
N TYR A 239 -10.16 -10.33 -0.52
CA TYR A 239 -9.81 -8.99 -1.06
C TYR A 239 -8.43 -8.92 -1.72
N CYS A 240 -7.85 -10.02 -2.14
CA CYS A 240 -6.57 -10.02 -2.83
C CYS A 240 -6.68 -9.33 -4.19
N VAL A 241 -5.84 -8.31 -4.41
CA VAL A 241 -5.76 -7.57 -5.68
C VAL A 241 -4.54 -7.96 -6.53
N GLY A 242 -3.84 -9.04 -6.17
CA GLY A 242 -2.69 -9.53 -6.92
C GLY A 242 -1.47 -8.61 -6.91
N CYS A 243 -1.36 -7.69 -5.94
CA CYS A 243 -0.25 -6.71 -5.89
C CYS A 243 1.13 -7.32 -5.57
N ARG A 244 1.19 -8.58 -5.18
CA ARG A 244 2.41 -9.37 -4.90
C ARG A 244 3.32 -8.82 -3.79
N VAL A 245 2.85 -7.89 -2.96
CA VAL A 245 3.62 -7.35 -1.82
C VAL A 245 3.95 -8.44 -0.79
N CYS A 246 3.05 -9.39 -0.56
CA CYS A 246 3.28 -10.52 0.34
C CYS A 246 4.42 -11.42 -0.16
N GLU A 247 4.48 -11.68 -1.47
CA GLU A 247 5.57 -12.43 -2.10
C GLU A 247 6.92 -11.70 -1.90
N THR A 248 6.98 -10.39 -2.15
CA THR A 248 8.21 -9.61 -1.99
C THR A 248 8.65 -9.46 -0.53
N ASN A 249 7.72 -9.52 0.41
CA ASN A 249 8.04 -9.51 1.84
C ASN A 249 8.51 -10.88 2.37
N CYS A 250 8.24 -11.96 1.64
CA CYS A 250 8.72 -13.30 2.00
C CYS A 250 10.14 -13.51 1.48
N ARG A 251 11.15 -13.35 2.34
CA ARG A 251 12.56 -13.51 1.95
C ARG A 251 12.94 -14.95 1.62
N ASN A 252 12.21 -15.91 2.18
CA ASN A 252 12.47 -17.33 1.96
C ASN A 252 11.86 -17.85 0.66
N GLY A 253 11.06 -17.02 -0.06
CA GLY A 253 10.43 -17.42 -1.31
C GLY A 253 9.25 -18.40 -1.16
N CYS A 254 8.73 -18.56 0.08
CA CYS A 254 7.61 -19.47 0.34
C CYS A 254 6.28 -19.02 -0.26
N ILE A 255 6.16 -17.77 -0.67
CA ILE A 255 4.94 -17.23 -1.29
C ILE A 255 5.22 -16.90 -2.74
N SER A 256 4.47 -17.48 -3.66
CA SER A 256 4.57 -17.27 -5.09
C SER A 256 3.21 -16.99 -5.72
N PHE A 257 3.21 -16.18 -6.78
CA PHE A 257 2.06 -15.90 -7.64
C PHE A 257 2.35 -16.19 -9.11
N ALA A 258 3.34 -17.02 -9.41
CA ALA A 258 3.70 -17.31 -10.79
C ALA A 258 2.57 -18.03 -11.55
N ASN A 259 1.91 -19.01 -10.91
CA ASN A 259 0.81 -19.81 -11.48
C ASN A 259 -0.38 -19.83 -10.50
N GLY A 260 -0.82 -18.65 -10.04
CA GLY A 260 -1.74 -18.53 -8.93
C GLY A 260 -1.01 -18.42 -7.59
N LEU A 261 -1.77 -18.30 -6.49
CA LEU A 261 -1.18 -18.30 -5.15
C LEU A 261 -0.70 -19.71 -4.79
N ASN A 262 0.54 -19.79 -4.33
CA ASN A 262 1.16 -21.01 -3.80
C ASN A 262 2.00 -20.63 -2.57
N ILE A 263 1.83 -21.39 -1.47
CA ILE A 263 2.52 -21.17 -0.17
C ILE A 263 3.04 -22.47 0.38
#